data_d57d4840289af8ead8c3c2d5f5063666
#
_entry.id   d57d4840289af8ead8c3c2d5f5063666
#
_cell.length_a   1.000
_cell.length_b   1.000
_cell.length_c   1.000
_cell.angle_alpha   90.00
_cell.angle_beta   90.00
_cell.angle_gamma   90.00
#
_symmetry.space_group_name_H-M   'P 1'
#
loop_
_entity.id
_entity.type
_entity.pdbx_description
1 polymer ?
#
loop_
_entity_poly.entity_id
_entity_poly.type
_entity_poly.pdbx_seq_one_letter_code
_entity_poly.pdbx_strand_id
1 'polypeptide(L)'
;QISCAHDAINQAGLLATDITSLAITNQRETIVVWDKRTGKPLAPAIIWQDRRSESWCENLRQHKVDGSEMSMQQHVQSITGLRIDPYFSASKIVWLLDNHPNLKDRAQRGEVAVGTIDSWLMFKLTGGEHVIDITNASRTLMYDINKLEWSEDLLAKFDICKKILPKVIASDGDFGKTKKGLFAKQIPIQA
;
A
#
# COMPACT_ATOMS: atom_id res chain seq x y z
N GLN A 1 1.16 15.51 9.88
CA GLN A 1 2.52 15.12 9.46
C GLN A 1 3.25 16.26 8.76
N ILE A 2 2.65 16.92 7.75
CA ILE A 2 3.29 18.07 7.07
C ILE A 2 3.54 19.21 8.07
N SER A 3 2.55 19.56 8.89
CA SER A 3 2.72 20.53 9.99
C SER A 3 3.87 20.14 10.94
N CYS A 4 3.89 18.86 11.38
CA CYS A 4 4.98 18.39 12.25
C CYS A 4 6.36 18.48 11.59
N ALA A 5 6.44 18.29 10.27
CA ALA A 5 7.71 18.44 9.54
C ALA A 5 8.17 19.92 9.55
N HIS A 6 7.25 20.85 9.31
CA HIS A 6 7.57 22.29 9.43
C HIS A 6 7.98 22.67 10.85
N ASP A 7 7.25 22.18 11.86
CA ASP A 7 7.55 22.46 13.26
C ASP A 7 8.93 21.90 13.64
N ALA A 8 9.27 20.70 13.19
CA ALA A 8 10.57 20.09 13.45
C ALA A 8 11.73 20.89 12.83
N ILE A 9 11.57 21.34 11.57
CA ILE A 9 12.56 22.18 10.89
C ILE A 9 12.77 23.50 11.66
N ASN A 10 11.66 24.13 12.04
CA ASN A 10 11.71 25.40 12.79
C ASN A 10 12.35 25.22 14.18
N GLN A 11 12.00 24.15 14.90
CA GLN A 11 12.59 23.86 16.22
C GLN A 11 14.09 23.57 16.14
N ALA A 12 14.55 22.99 15.02
CA ALA A 12 15.97 22.77 14.78
C ALA A 12 16.74 24.04 14.40
N GLY A 13 16.06 25.17 14.22
CA GLY A 13 16.66 26.42 13.75
C GLY A 13 17.13 26.37 12.30
N LEU A 14 16.58 25.43 11.51
CA LEU A 14 16.94 25.20 10.10
C LEU A 14 15.92 25.85 9.16
N LEU A 15 16.36 26.04 7.93
CA LEU A 15 15.47 26.37 6.81
C LEU A 15 15.12 25.09 6.04
N ALA A 16 13.96 25.05 5.41
CA ALA A 16 13.62 23.91 4.54
C ALA A 16 14.62 23.73 3.38
N THR A 17 15.38 24.75 3.04
CA THR A 17 16.47 24.70 2.06
C THR A 17 17.69 23.89 2.54
N ASP A 18 17.84 23.70 3.82
CA ASP A 18 18.95 22.94 4.41
C ASP A 18 18.67 21.44 4.40
N ILE A 19 17.41 21.02 4.21
CA ILE A 19 17.01 19.62 4.19
C ILE A 19 17.41 18.99 2.85
N THR A 20 18.26 18.00 2.86
CA THR A 20 18.78 17.33 1.66
C THR A 20 17.84 16.27 1.12
N SER A 21 17.19 15.51 2.00
CA SER A 21 16.24 14.45 1.65
C SER A 21 15.21 14.23 2.75
N LEU A 22 14.12 13.57 2.40
CA LEU A 22 13.06 13.12 3.30
C LEU A 22 12.95 11.60 3.16
N ALA A 23 12.97 10.88 4.28
CA ALA A 23 12.71 9.45 4.31
C ALA A 23 11.37 9.16 5.02
N ILE A 24 10.71 8.08 4.61
CA ILE A 24 9.42 7.67 5.16
C ILE A 24 9.59 6.34 5.88
N THR A 25 9.16 6.31 7.13
CA THR A 25 8.90 5.07 7.87
C THR A 25 7.46 5.06 8.35
N ASN A 26 6.83 3.90 8.39
CA ASN A 26 5.40 3.78 8.67
C ASN A 26 5.07 2.50 9.43
N GLN A 27 3.86 2.45 9.97
CA GLN A 27 3.26 1.16 10.34
C GLN A 27 2.84 0.43 9.07
N ARG A 28 3.53 -0.67 8.76
CA ARG A 28 3.24 -1.49 7.57
C ARG A 28 1.84 -2.10 7.67
N GLU A 29 1.36 -2.71 6.59
CA GLU A 29 0.10 -3.47 6.47
C GLU A 29 -1.19 -2.67 6.64
N THR A 30 -1.15 -1.49 7.25
CA THR A 30 -2.29 -0.57 7.35
C THR A 30 -2.66 -0.04 5.98
N ILE A 31 -3.93 -0.18 5.59
CA ILE A 31 -4.41 0.16 4.25
C ILE A 31 -5.22 1.46 4.24
N VAL A 32 -4.91 2.30 3.25
CA VAL A 32 -5.69 3.47 2.86
C VAL A 32 -6.23 3.25 1.46
N VAL A 33 -7.47 3.68 1.22
CA VAL A 33 -8.11 3.71 -0.10
C VAL A 33 -8.53 5.14 -0.42
N TRP A 34 -8.24 5.60 -1.65
CA TRP A 34 -8.55 6.97 -2.05
C TRP A 34 -8.94 7.08 -3.53
N ASP A 35 -9.63 8.15 -3.84
CA ASP A 35 -9.93 8.55 -5.20
C ASP A 35 -8.64 9.03 -5.89
N LYS A 36 -8.27 8.37 -6.99
CA LYS A 36 -6.99 8.59 -7.68
C LYS A 36 -6.85 9.99 -8.27
N ARG A 37 -7.96 10.60 -8.68
CA ARG A 37 -7.96 11.94 -9.29
C ARG A 37 -7.91 13.05 -8.25
N THR A 38 -8.63 12.90 -7.14
CA THR A 38 -8.76 13.96 -6.13
C THR A 38 -7.85 13.78 -4.92
N GLY A 39 -7.34 12.57 -4.71
CA GLY A 39 -6.59 12.20 -3.51
C GLY A 39 -7.43 12.29 -2.24
N LYS A 40 -8.76 12.16 -2.32
CA LYS A 40 -9.64 12.11 -1.14
C LYS A 40 -9.80 10.67 -0.67
N PRO A 41 -9.66 10.39 0.64
CA PRO A 41 -9.96 9.07 1.19
C PRO A 41 -11.41 8.68 0.88
N LEU A 42 -11.63 7.41 0.55
CA LEU A 42 -12.96 6.84 0.25
C LEU A 42 -13.53 6.06 1.43
N ALA A 43 -12.68 5.68 2.38
CA ALA A 43 -13.05 5.02 3.63
C ALA A 43 -12.02 5.34 4.72
N PRO A 44 -12.33 5.12 6.00
CA PRO A 44 -11.35 5.09 7.07
C PRO A 44 -10.25 4.06 6.80
N ALA A 45 -9.00 4.37 7.17
CA ALA A 45 -7.91 3.43 7.07
C ALA A 45 -8.17 2.19 7.94
N ILE A 46 -7.82 1.00 7.42
CA ILE A 46 -7.90 -0.24 8.20
C ILE A 46 -6.50 -0.56 8.70
N ILE A 47 -6.33 -0.52 10.01
CA ILE A 47 -5.04 -0.72 10.66
C ILE A 47 -4.64 -2.21 10.70
N TRP A 48 -3.35 -2.45 10.90
CA TRP A 48 -2.77 -3.81 10.94
C TRP A 48 -3.38 -4.72 12.03
N GLN A 49 -3.85 -4.16 13.15
CA GLN A 49 -4.48 -4.89 14.25
C GLN A 49 -5.95 -5.26 13.99
N ASP A 50 -6.56 -4.67 12.96
CA ASP A 50 -7.99 -4.87 12.69
C ASP A 50 -8.24 -6.27 12.12
N ARG A 51 -9.17 -6.98 12.72
CA ARG A 51 -9.48 -8.37 12.38
C ARG A 51 -10.80 -8.56 11.64
N ARG A 52 -11.41 -7.49 11.13
CA ARG A 52 -12.70 -7.56 10.41
C ARG A 52 -12.70 -8.50 9.20
N SER A 53 -11.53 -8.78 8.63
CA SER A 53 -11.33 -9.70 7.49
C SER A 53 -10.97 -11.12 7.89
N GLU A 54 -11.09 -11.50 9.19
CA GLU A 54 -10.73 -12.84 9.67
C GLU A 54 -11.49 -13.95 8.96
N SER A 55 -12.81 -13.79 8.80
CA SER A 55 -13.66 -14.79 8.14
C SER A 55 -13.23 -15.08 6.69
N TRP A 56 -12.77 -14.06 5.96
CA TRP A 56 -12.21 -14.23 4.63
C TRP A 56 -10.90 -15.05 4.70
N CYS A 57 -10.04 -14.77 5.65
CA CYS A 57 -8.79 -15.52 5.83
C CYS A 57 -9.04 -16.97 6.23
N GLU A 58 -9.99 -17.23 7.13
CA GLU A 58 -10.38 -18.59 7.53
C GLU A 58 -10.92 -19.38 6.34
N ASN A 59 -11.82 -18.78 5.58
CA ASN A 59 -12.36 -19.40 4.39
C ASN A 59 -11.23 -19.74 3.39
N LEU A 60 -10.36 -18.77 3.09
CA LEU A 60 -9.25 -18.95 2.16
C LEU A 60 -8.30 -20.08 2.59
N ARG A 61 -8.00 -20.21 3.90
CA ARG A 61 -7.14 -21.27 4.43
C ARG A 61 -7.71 -22.69 4.22
N GLN A 62 -9.03 -22.83 4.13
CA GLN A 62 -9.70 -24.13 3.92
C GLN A 62 -9.67 -24.59 2.47
N HIS A 63 -9.35 -23.69 1.50
CA HIS A 63 -9.33 -24.02 0.09
C HIS A 63 -8.01 -24.69 -0.32
N LYS A 64 -8.10 -25.54 -1.33
CA LYS A 64 -6.96 -26.01 -2.12
C LYS A 64 -6.81 -25.20 -3.39
N VAL A 65 -5.64 -25.22 -3.96
CA VAL A 65 -5.42 -24.67 -5.30
C VAL A 65 -6.10 -25.58 -6.34
N ASP A 66 -6.81 -24.99 -7.29
CA ASP A 66 -7.53 -25.72 -8.31
C ASP A 66 -6.62 -26.70 -9.05
N GLY A 67 -7.07 -27.97 -9.13
CA GLY A 67 -6.32 -29.03 -9.80
C GLY A 67 -5.06 -29.50 -9.06
N SER A 68 -4.89 -29.16 -7.78
CA SER A 68 -3.73 -29.51 -6.96
C SER A 68 -4.11 -29.99 -5.56
N GLU A 69 -3.27 -30.84 -4.97
CA GLU A 69 -3.36 -31.18 -3.55
C GLU A 69 -2.82 -30.10 -2.60
N MET A 70 -2.17 -29.07 -3.15
CA MET A 70 -1.59 -27.98 -2.39
C MET A 70 -2.69 -27.13 -1.73
N SER A 71 -2.55 -26.84 -0.43
CA SER A 71 -3.44 -25.92 0.25
C SER A 71 -3.18 -24.47 -0.21
N MET A 72 -4.22 -23.62 -0.17
CA MET A 72 -4.07 -22.19 -0.48
C MET A 72 -3.06 -21.52 0.45
N GLN A 73 -2.97 -21.95 1.72
CA GLN A 73 -1.96 -21.49 2.68
C GLN A 73 -0.53 -21.75 2.16
N GLN A 74 -0.24 -22.98 1.70
CA GLN A 74 1.07 -23.34 1.17
C GLN A 74 1.39 -22.57 -0.10
N HIS A 75 0.41 -22.40 -0.96
CA HIS A 75 0.55 -21.66 -2.21
C HIS A 75 0.89 -20.18 -1.96
N VAL A 76 0.11 -19.50 -1.14
CA VAL A 76 0.38 -18.11 -0.77
C VAL A 76 1.76 -17.95 -0.13
N GLN A 77 2.10 -18.88 0.77
CA GLN A 77 3.39 -18.85 1.46
C GLN A 77 4.57 -19.08 0.52
N SER A 78 4.44 -19.92 -0.50
CA SER A 78 5.51 -20.16 -1.49
C SER A 78 5.82 -18.92 -2.33
N ILE A 79 4.81 -18.06 -2.56
CA ILE A 79 4.94 -16.83 -3.36
C ILE A 79 5.39 -15.65 -2.50
N THR A 80 4.79 -15.50 -1.31
CA THR A 80 4.93 -14.28 -0.50
C THR A 80 5.83 -14.45 0.74
N GLY A 81 6.12 -15.70 1.12
CA GLY A 81 6.76 -16.03 2.42
C GLY A 81 5.82 -15.86 3.63
N LEU A 82 4.57 -15.46 3.44
CA LEU A 82 3.65 -15.10 4.50
C LEU A 82 2.55 -16.15 4.69
N ARG A 83 2.01 -16.22 5.91
CA ARG A 83 0.79 -16.98 6.18
C ARG A 83 -0.44 -16.14 5.85
N ILE A 84 -1.55 -16.80 5.50
CA ILE A 84 -2.83 -16.11 5.35
C ILE A 84 -3.31 -15.66 6.74
N ASP A 85 -3.34 -14.36 6.96
CA ASP A 85 -3.73 -13.74 8.23
C ASP A 85 -4.32 -12.34 7.97
N PRO A 86 -5.35 -11.91 8.71
CA PRO A 86 -5.91 -10.57 8.59
C PRO A 86 -4.94 -9.44 8.95
N TYR A 87 -3.81 -9.78 9.54
CA TYR A 87 -2.70 -8.84 9.76
C TYR A 87 -2.27 -8.17 8.45
N PHE A 88 -2.18 -8.92 7.35
CA PHE A 88 -1.66 -8.46 6.06
C PHE A 88 -2.70 -7.69 5.23
N SER A 89 -2.22 -6.93 4.26
CA SER A 89 -3.01 -5.91 3.55
C SER A 89 -4.10 -6.47 2.66
N ALA A 90 -3.88 -7.60 1.96
CA ALA A 90 -4.80 -8.14 0.96
C ALA A 90 -6.21 -8.34 1.50
N SER A 91 -6.34 -8.98 2.66
CA SER A 91 -7.65 -9.26 3.28
C SER A 91 -8.45 -7.98 3.59
N LYS A 92 -7.76 -6.89 3.97
CA LYS A 92 -8.36 -5.59 4.23
C LYS A 92 -8.82 -4.92 2.94
N ILE A 93 -8.05 -5.09 1.86
CA ILE A 93 -8.43 -4.58 0.53
C ILE A 93 -9.68 -5.30 0.03
N VAL A 94 -9.72 -6.63 0.12
CA VAL A 94 -10.91 -7.42 -0.23
C VAL A 94 -12.12 -6.94 0.57
N TRP A 95 -11.96 -6.82 1.88
CA TRP A 95 -13.04 -6.34 2.74
C TRP A 95 -13.55 -4.95 2.31
N LEU A 96 -12.66 -4.02 1.97
CA LEU A 96 -13.04 -2.69 1.49
C LEU A 96 -13.82 -2.76 0.17
N LEU A 97 -13.34 -3.56 -0.79
CA LEU A 97 -13.97 -3.72 -2.09
C LEU A 97 -15.38 -4.31 -1.98
N ASP A 98 -15.58 -5.23 -1.04
CA ASP A 98 -16.87 -5.93 -0.85
C ASP A 98 -17.87 -5.12 -0.01
N ASN A 99 -17.40 -4.28 0.92
CA ASN A 99 -18.27 -3.60 1.89
C ASN A 99 -18.50 -2.12 1.62
N HIS A 100 -17.87 -1.53 0.61
CA HIS A 100 -18.11 -0.14 0.23
C HIS A 100 -18.84 -0.04 -1.12
N PRO A 101 -19.99 0.66 -1.18
CA PRO A 101 -20.75 0.79 -2.42
C PRO A 101 -19.92 1.32 -3.58
N ASN A 102 -20.02 0.66 -4.73
CA ASN A 102 -19.38 1.04 -5.99
C ASN A 102 -17.82 1.05 -5.96
N LEU A 103 -17.19 0.65 -4.85
CA LEU A 103 -15.72 0.70 -4.76
C LEU A 103 -15.08 -0.30 -5.73
N LYS A 104 -15.63 -1.50 -5.84
CA LYS A 104 -15.17 -2.56 -6.74
C LYS A 104 -15.26 -2.13 -8.22
N ASP A 105 -16.40 -1.57 -8.64
CA ASP A 105 -16.58 -1.08 -10.00
C ASP A 105 -15.63 0.07 -10.33
N ARG A 106 -15.44 0.99 -9.39
CA ARG A 106 -14.48 2.08 -9.53
C ARG A 106 -13.04 1.57 -9.61
N ALA A 107 -12.72 0.52 -8.85
CA ALA A 107 -11.43 -0.14 -8.90
C ALA A 107 -11.16 -0.75 -10.29
N GLN A 108 -12.13 -1.43 -10.88
CA GLN A 108 -12.04 -1.98 -12.23
C GLN A 108 -11.81 -0.89 -13.30
N ARG A 109 -12.43 0.28 -13.13
CA ARG A 109 -12.19 1.44 -14.01
C ARG A 109 -10.87 2.16 -13.76
N GLY A 110 -10.11 1.78 -12.69
CA GLY A 110 -8.84 2.40 -12.35
C GLY A 110 -8.96 3.78 -11.70
N GLU A 111 -10.13 4.12 -11.14
CA GLU A 111 -10.43 5.40 -10.48
C GLU A 111 -9.97 5.44 -9.02
N VAL A 112 -9.64 4.30 -8.47
CA VAL A 112 -9.25 4.10 -7.07
C VAL A 112 -7.77 3.79 -6.98
N ALA A 113 -7.14 4.28 -5.93
CA ALA A 113 -5.82 3.83 -5.50
C ALA A 113 -5.91 3.25 -4.09
N VAL A 114 -5.17 2.19 -3.84
CA VAL A 114 -4.94 1.64 -2.51
C VAL A 114 -3.44 1.59 -2.23
N GLY A 115 -3.08 1.66 -0.97
CA GLY A 115 -1.69 1.49 -0.55
C GLY A 115 -1.55 1.48 0.94
N THR A 116 -0.38 1.13 1.38
CA THR A 116 0.07 1.29 2.76
C THR A 116 0.29 2.77 3.08
N ILE A 117 0.58 3.10 4.32
CA ILE A 117 0.71 4.49 4.77
C ILE A 117 1.82 5.23 4.00
N ASP A 118 2.93 4.55 3.68
CA ASP A 118 4.00 5.11 2.84
C ASP A 118 3.48 5.52 1.46
N SER A 119 2.75 4.65 0.77
CA SER A 119 2.14 4.97 -0.54
C SER A 119 1.18 6.15 -0.47
N TRP A 120 0.38 6.21 0.59
CA TRP A 120 -0.51 7.35 0.83
C TRP A 120 0.27 8.65 1.05
N LEU A 121 1.32 8.60 1.88
CA LEU A 121 2.19 9.74 2.12
C LEU A 121 2.90 10.17 0.84
N MET A 122 3.44 9.23 0.08
CA MET A 122 4.05 9.49 -1.23
C MET A 122 3.10 10.23 -2.15
N PHE A 123 1.87 9.71 -2.32
CA PHE A 123 0.85 10.34 -3.15
C PHE A 123 0.57 11.79 -2.72
N LYS A 124 0.47 12.05 -1.42
CA LYS A 124 0.19 13.40 -0.87
C LYS A 124 1.38 14.33 -0.95
N LEU A 125 2.58 13.84 -0.70
CA LEU A 125 3.81 14.65 -0.68
C LEU A 125 4.26 15.03 -2.09
N THR A 126 4.18 14.11 -3.04
CA THR A 126 4.59 14.35 -4.43
C THR A 126 3.53 15.07 -5.27
N GLY A 127 2.26 14.89 -4.88
CA GLY A 127 1.12 15.43 -5.63
C GLY A 127 0.56 14.43 -6.65
N GLY A 128 0.82 13.11 -6.47
CA GLY A 128 0.18 12.10 -7.32
C GLY A 128 0.99 10.83 -7.58
N GLU A 129 2.25 10.75 -7.20
CA GLU A 129 3.03 9.52 -7.38
C GLU A 129 2.47 8.40 -6.49
N HIS A 130 2.01 7.33 -7.14
CA HIS A 130 1.45 6.16 -6.49
C HIS A 130 2.47 5.03 -6.50
N VAL A 131 3.34 5.04 -5.51
CA VAL A 131 4.49 4.15 -5.39
C VAL A 131 4.56 3.52 -4.00
N ILE A 132 5.24 2.41 -3.90
CA ILE A 132 5.51 1.66 -2.66
C ILE A 132 6.91 1.08 -2.74
N ASP A 133 7.61 0.97 -1.61
CA ASP A 133 8.87 0.26 -1.58
C ASP A 133 8.70 -1.27 -1.47
N ILE A 134 9.75 -2.01 -1.84
CA ILE A 134 9.75 -3.48 -1.80
C ILE A 134 9.41 -4.00 -0.40
N THR A 135 9.89 -3.36 0.67
CA THR A 135 9.71 -3.85 2.05
C THR A 135 8.27 -3.73 2.52
N ASN A 136 7.55 -2.68 2.12
CA ASN A 136 6.11 -2.55 2.35
C ASN A 136 5.30 -3.47 1.41
N ALA A 137 5.67 -3.54 0.13
CA ALA A 137 5.01 -4.43 -0.85
C ALA A 137 5.05 -5.90 -0.40
N SER A 138 6.18 -6.38 0.09
CA SER A 138 6.34 -7.75 0.58
C SER A 138 5.44 -8.12 1.77
N ARG A 139 4.86 -7.13 2.45
CA ARG A 139 3.95 -7.33 3.59
C ARG A 139 2.48 -7.28 3.21
N THR A 140 2.17 -7.23 1.94
CA THR A 140 0.78 -7.06 1.48
C THR A 140 0.03 -8.37 1.27
N LEU A 141 0.68 -9.51 1.27
CA LEU A 141 0.16 -10.84 0.88
C LEU A 141 -0.13 -10.97 -0.64
N MET A 142 0.32 -10.02 -1.45
CA MET A 142 0.09 -9.98 -2.89
C MET A 142 1.37 -9.90 -3.71
N TYR A 143 2.50 -9.70 -3.07
CA TYR A 143 3.79 -9.49 -3.71
C TYR A 143 4.58 -10.80 -3.82
N ASP A 144 5.00 -11.15 -5.03
CA ASP A 144 5.88 -12.30 -5.27
C ASP A 144 7.32 -11.90 -4.92
N ILE A 145 7.83 -12.41 -3.80
CA ILE A 145 9.19 -12.11 -3.33
C ILE A 145 10.28 -12.79 -4.16
N ASN A 146 9.94 -13.78 -4.97
CA ASN A 146 10.89 -14.48 -5.83
C ASN A 146 11.07 -13.74 -7.17
N LYS A 147 9.98 -13.12 -7.69
CA LYS A 147 9.99 -12.39 -8.95
C LYS A 147 10.12 -10.87 -8.77
N LEU A 148 9.95 -10.38 -7.55
CA LEU A 148 9.95 -8.96 -7.19
C LEU A 148 8.87 -8.15 -7.93
N GLU A 149 7.66 -8.70 -7.99
CA GLU A 149 6.50 -8.08 -8.64
C GLU A 149 5.16 -8.43 -7.96
N TRP A 150 4.10 -7.72 -8.29
CA TRP A 150 2.75 -8.10 -7.88
C TRP A 150 2.38 -9.44 -8.52
N SER A 151 1.98 -10.43 -7.71
CA SER A 151 1.58 -11.75 -8.18
C SER A 151 0.24 -11.70 -8.89
N GLU A 152 0.22 -11.82 -10.22
CA GLU A 152 -1.00 -11.88 -11.01
C GLU A 152 -1.92 -13.03 -10.58
N ASP A 153 -1.33 -14.17 -10.21
CA ASP A 153 -2.07 -15.35 -9.72
C ASP A 153 -2.80 -15.04 -8.41
N LEU A 154 -2.11 -14.44 -7.42
CA LEU A 154 -2.74 -14.09 -6.15
C LEU A 154 -3.77 -12.97 -6.33
N LEU A 155 -3.49 -11.99 -7.16
CA LEU A 155 -4.45 -10.92 -7.46
C LEU A 155 -5.74 -11.47 -8.08
N ALA A 156 -5.62 -12.42 -9.02
CA ALA A 156 -6.77 -13.10 -9.61
C ALA A 156 -7.56 -13.91 -8.57
N LYS A 157 -6.86 -14.68 -7.71
CA LYS A 157 -7.49 -15.48 -6.66
C LYS A 157 -8.18 -14.64 -5.57
N PHE A 158 -7.69 -13.44 -5.31
CA PHE A 158 -8.26 -12.51 -4.33
C PHE A 158 -9.27 -11.53 -4.95
N ASP A 159 -9.47 -11.59 -6.27
CA ASP A 159 -10.32 -10.66 -7.02
C ASP A 159 -9.93 -9.18 -6.80
N ILE A 160 -8.62 -8.93 -6.79
CA ILE A 160 -8.04 -7.59 -6.64
C ILE A 160 -7.51 -7.12 -7.99
N CYS A 161 -8.06 -5.99 -8.48
CA CYS A 161 -7.63 -5.39 -9.74
C CYS A 161 -6.24 -4.74 -9.57
N LYS A 162 -5.25 -5.15 -10.37
CA LYS A 162 -3.89 -4.60 -10.35
C LYS A 162 -3.83 -3.08 -10.55
N LYS A 163 -4.80 -2.50 -11.28
CA LYS A 163 -4.84 -1.05 -11.57
C LYS A 163 -4.91 -0.16 -10.33
N ILE A 164 -5.35 -0.71 -9.20
CA ILE A 164 -5.46 0.05 -7.95
C ILE A 164 -4.19 0.02 -7.11
N LEU A 165 -3.23 -0.84 -7.46
CA LEU A 165 -1.99 -1.03 -6.69
C LEU A 165 -0.90 -0.03 -7.10
N PRO A 166 -0.01 0.34 -6.17
CA PRO A 166 1.12 1.22 -6.44
C PRO A 166 2.18 0.53 -7.32
N LYS A 167 2.98 1.34 -8.01
CA LYS A 167 4.21 0.87 -8.63
C LYS A 167 5.22 0.54 -7.55
N VAL A 168 5.82 -0.64 -7.61
CA VAL A 168 6.87 -1.05 -6.66
C VAL A 168 8.22 -0.47 -7.10
N ILE A 169 8.95 0.08 -6.15
CA ILE A 169 10.30 0.66 -6.33
C ILE A 169 11.22 0.05 -5.28
N ALA A 170 12.50 -0.12 -5.61
CA ALA A 170 13.52 -0.52 -4.63
C ALA A 170 13.62 0.53 -3.51
N SER A 171 13.89 0.11 -2.26
CA SER A 171 13.90 1.03 -1.11
C SER A 171 14.97 2.13 -1.22
N ASP A 172 16.04 1.89 -1.97
CA ASP A 172 17.08 2.87 -2.33
C ASP A 172 16.81 3.61 -3.65
N GLY A 173 15.62 3.43 -4.22
CA GLY A 173 15.23 4.00 -5.51
C GLY A 173 14.84 5.47 -5.45
N ASP A 174 14.56 6.05 -6.61
CA ASP A 174 14.06 7.41 -6.73
C ASP A 174 12.53 7.43 -6.58
N PHE A 175 12.07 7.96 -5.46
CA PHE A 175 10.65 8.16 -5.16
C PHE A 175 10.13 9.53 -5.60
N GLY A 176 10.97 10.33 -6.27
CA GLY A 176 10.63 11.67 -6.72
C GLY A 176 10.89 12.74 -5.66
N LYS A 177 10.18 13.86 -5.78
CA LYS A 177 10.35 15.04 -4.93
C LYS A 177 9.01 15.51 -4.38
N THR A 178 9.06 16.21 -3.26
CA THR A 178 7.87 16.90 -2.74
C THR A 178 7.31 17.87 -3.80
N LYS A 179 5.99 17.97 -3.86
CA LYS A 179 5.32 18.91 -4.77
C LYS A 179 5.70 20.35 -4.44
N LYS A 180 5.69 21.22 -5.45
CA LYS A 180 5.92 22.65 -5.29
C LYS A 180 4.97 23.28 -4.28
N GLY A 181 5.46 24.18 -3.46
CA GLY A 181 4.67 24.91 -2.45
C GLY A 181 4.42 24.15 -1.14
N LEU A 182 4.89 22.90 -1.02
CA LEU A 182 4.79 22.18 0.24
C LEU A 182 5.89 22.62 1.23
N PHE A 183 7.09 22.83 0.71
CA PHE A 183 8.24 23.41 1.41
C PHE A 183 8.83 24.52 0.56
N ALA A 184 9.76 25.32 1.11
CA ALA A 184 10.43 26.41 0.37
C ALA A 184 11.20 25.93 -0.86
N LYS A 185 11.62 24.63 -0.87
CA LYS A 185 12.13 23.94 -2.06
C LYS A 185 11.51 22.57 -2.20
N GLN A 186 11.64 21.95 -3.36
CA GLN A 186 11.28 20.53 -3.54
C GLN A 186 12.40 19.66 -2.92
N ILE A 187 12.00 18.79 -1.98
CA ILE A 187 12.92 17.91 -1.26
C ILE A 187 12.83 16.53 -1.90
N PRO A 188 13.95 15.88 -2.29
CA PRO A 188 13.97 14.50 -2.73
C PRO A 188 13.40 13.57 -1.65
N ILE A 189 12.65 12.53 -2.07
CA ILE A 189 12.08 11.54 -1.17
C ILE A 189 12.78 10.21 -1.41
N GLN A 190 13.18 9.57 -0.31
CA GLN A 190 13.77 8.23 -0.24
C GLN A 190 12.92 7.36 0.68
N ALA A 191 12.98 6.05 0.56
CA ALA A 191 12.28 5.13 1.48
C ALA A 191 13.14 4.81 2.69
#